data_a79782e2f8b588c6993ba3032118f30c
#
_entry.id   a79782e2f8b588c6993ba3032118f30c
#
_cell.length_a   1.000
_cell.length_b   1.000
_cell.length_c   1.000
_cell.angle_alpha   90.00
_cell.angle_beta   90.00
_cell.angle_gamma   90.00
#
_symmetry.space_group_name_H-M   'P 1'
#
loop_
_entity.id
_entity.type
_entity.pdbx_description
1 polymer ?
#
loop_
_entity_poly.entity_id
_entity_poly.type
_entity_poly.pdbx_seq_one_letter_code
_entity_poly.pdbx_strand_id
1 'polypeptide(L)'
;MARVYVSTVVNARNDRVWARVRDFNGMPNWHPAIAESRIEGGEPADKIGCVRDFRLRNGDRIREKLLGLSDYDMLCTYSILESPMGVENYVATLRLTPVTDGD
;
A
#
# COMPACT_ATOMS: atom_id res chain seq x y z
N MET A 1 16.32 3.21 11.09
CA MET A 1 15.07 2.89 10.37
C MET A 1 15.40 2.54 8.93
N ALA A 2 14.94 1.38 8.47
CA ALA A 2 15.12 0.98 7.08
C ALA A 2 14.07 1.63 6.19
N ARG A 3 14.45 1.90 4.96
CA ARG A 3 13.57 2.52 3.97
C ARG A 3 13.63 1.76 2.66
N VAL A 4 12.47 1.51 2.08
CA VAL A 4 12.38 0.86 0.78
C VAL A 4 11.60 1.76 -0.17
N TYR A 5 12.12 1.90 -1.36
CA TYR A 5 11.44 2.57 -2.45
C TYR A 5 11.10 1.53 -3.52
N VAL A 6 9.81 1.39 -3.80
CA VAL A 6 9.35 0.45 -4.83
C VAL A 6 8.82 1.26 -6.01
N SER A 7 9.33 0.94 -7.17
CA SER A 7 8.90 1.57 -8.41
C SER A 7 8.58 0.50 -9.43
N THR A 8 7.46 0.63 -10.11
CA THR A 8 7.07 -0.33 -11.11
C THR A 8 6.45 0.37 -12.30
N VAL A 9 6.62 -0.22 -13.48
CA VAL A 9 5.98 0.24 -14.69
C VAL A 9 4.82 -0.71 -14.97
N VAL A 10 3.62 -0.16 -15.12
CA VAL A 10 2.45 -0.96 -15.43
C VAL A 10 1.92 -0.58 -16.81
N ASN A 11 1.43 -1.59 -17.51
CA ASN A 11 0.96 -1.45 -18.88
C ASN A 11 -0.56 -1.17 -18.87
N ALA A 12 -0.97 -0.22 -18.04
CA ALA A 12 -2.35 0.18 -17.86
C ALA A 12 -2.39 1.67 -17.57
N ARG A 13 -3.58 2.27 -17.64
CA ARG A 13 -3.74 3.69 -17.34
C ARG A 13 -3.41 3.93 -15.86
N ASN A 14 -2.55 4.90 -15.60
CA ASN A 14 -2.09 5.21 -14.26
C ASN A 14 -3.24 5.59 -13.32
N ASP A 15 -4.22 6.34 -13.82
CA ASP A 15 -5.36 6.73 -12.99
C ASP A 15 -6.16 5.53 -12.50
N ARG A 16 -6.29 4.49 -13.31
CA ARG A 16 -6.99 3.26 -12.90
C ARG A 16 -6.19 2.46 -11.90
N VAL A 17 -4.89 2.35 -12.14
CA VAL A 17 -4.01 1.64 -11.22
C VAL A 17 -3.94 2.36 -9.89
N TRP A 18 -3.82 3.69 -9.94
CA TRP A 18 -3.77 4.50 -8.73
C TRP A 18 -5.06 4.41 -7.92
N ALA A 19 -6.21 4.38 -8.58
CA ALA A 19 -7.50 4.25 -7.89
C ALA A 19 -7.55 2.99 -7.03
N ARG A 20 -6.89 1.92 -7.47
CA ARG A 20 -6.83 0.68 -6.69
C ARG A 20 -5.78 0.78 -5.58
N VAL A 21 -4.61 1.33 -5.88
CA VAL A 21 -3.51 1.41 -4.94
C VAL A 21 -3.80 2.38 -3.80
N ARG A 22 -4.44 3.51 -4.10
CA ARG A 22 -4.73 4.54 -3.09
C ARG A 22 -5.76 4.07 -2.05
N ASP A 23 -6.54 3.08 -2.36
CA ASP A 23 -7.44 2.48 -1.39
C ASP A 23 -6.62 1.59 -0.47
N PHE A 24 -6.21 2.16 0.65
CA PHE A 24 -5.29 1.51 1.58
C PHE A 24 -5.83 0.18 2.12
N ASN A 25 -7.14 0.02 2.14
CA ASN A 25 -7.80 -1.22 2.58
C ASN A 25 -8.19 -2.13 1.41
N GLY A 26 -7.87 -1.75 0.19
CA GLY A 26 -8.33 -2.43 -1.01
C GLY A 26 -7.38 -3.48 -1.58
N MET A 27 -6.30 -3.81 -0.88
CA MET A 27 -5.30 -4.74 -1.42
C MET A 27 -5.84 -6.10 -1.82
N PRO A 28 -6.82 -6.70 -1.11
CA PRO A 28 -7.35 -7.99 -1.55
C PRO A 28 -7.96 -7.97 -2.95
N ASN A 29 -8.36 -6.80 -3.43
CA ASN A 29 -9.00 -6.66 -4.73
C ASN A 29 -8.01 -6.73 -5.89
N TRP A 30 -6.72 -6.50 -5.63
CA TRP A 30 -5.74 -6.46 -6.71
C TRP A 30 -4.46 -7.24 -6.42
N HIS A 31 -4.19 -7.56 -5.17
CA HIS A 31 -2.96 -8.29 -4.80
C HIS A 31 -3.32 -9.74 -4.50
N PRO A 32 -2.90 -10.67 -5.34
CA PRO A 32 -3.35 -12.07 -5.21
C PRO A 32 -2.88 -12.77 -3.95
N ALA A 33 -1.81 -12.30 -3.31
CA ALA A 33 -1.31 -12.90 -2.09
C ALA A 33 -2.06 -12.45 -0.84
N ILE A 34 -2.91 -11.41 -0.93
CA ILE A 34 -3.61 -10.85 0.21
C ILE A 34 -5.02 -11.43 0.27
N ALA A 35 -5.35 -12.11 1.37
CA ALA A 35 -6.66 -12.74 1.53
C ALA A 35 -7.70 -11.74 2.03
N GLU A 36 -7.33 -10.91 3.01
CA GLU A 36 -8.26 -9.94 3.60
C GLU A 36 -7.49 -8.76 4.19
N SER A 37 -8.17 -7.63 4.34
CA SER A 37 -7.60 -6.42 4.93
C SER A 37 -8.70 -5.66 5.65
N ARG A 38 -8.35 -5.02 6.77
CA ARG A 38 -9.28 -4.14 7.49
C ARG A 38 -8.50 -2.97 8.08
N ILE A 39 -9.19 -1.85 8.30
CA ILE A 39 -8.60 -0.68 8.97
C ILE A 39 -8.94 -0.78 10.46
N GLU A 40 -7.93 -0.69 11.29
CA GLU A 40 -8.10 -0.76 12.75
C GLU A 40 -8.89 0.44 13.24
N GLY A 41 -9.78 0.19 14.20
CA GLY A 41 -10.56 1.25 14.84
C GLY A 41 -11.64 1.87 13.97
N GLY A 42 -11.94 1.31 12.80
CA GLY A 42 -12.98 1.84 11.94
C GLY A 42 -12.64 3.19 11.29
N GLU A 43 -11.37 3.57 11.28
CA GLU A 43 -10.94 4.82 10.66
C GLU A 43 -11.10 4.78 9.14
N PRO A 44 -11.24 5.96 8.50
CA PRO A 44 -11.21 6.02 7.04
C PRO A 44 -9.89 5.51 6.48
N ALA A 45 -9.94 4.82 5.35
CA ALA A 45 -8.76 4.20 4.74
C ALA A 45 -7.77 5.20 4.14
N ASP A 46 -8.17 6.45 3.99
CA ASP A 46 -7.30 7.52 3.47
C ASP A 46 -6.83 8.48 4.55
N LYS A 47 -7.16 8.21 5.82
CA LYS A 47 -6.74 9.05 6.93
C LYS A 47 -5.28 8.76 7.27
N ILE A 48 -4.45 9.79 7.29
CA ILE A 48 -3.04 9.65 7.70
C ILE A 48 -3.00 9.17 9.14
N GLY A 49 -2.22 8.12 9.38
CA GLY A 49 -2.15 7.48 10.69
C GLY A 49 -3.03 6.26 10.84
N CYS A 50 -3.94 6.01 9.88
CA CYS A 50 -4.73 4.78 9.95
C CYS A 50 -3.83 3.55 9.77
N VAL A 51 -4.24 2.43 10.35
CA VAL A 51 -3.48 1.18 10.30
C VAL A 51 -4.30 0.15 9.56
N ARG A 52 -3.72 -0.43 8.51
CA ARG A 52 -4.31 -1.59 7.86
C ARG A 52 -3.72 -2.85 8.45
N ASP A 53 -4.62 -3.77 8.79
CA ASP A 53 -4.30 -5.08 9.33
C ASP A 53 -4.73 -6.08 8.29
N PHE A 54 -3.78 -6.74 7.65
CA PHE A 54 -4.11 -7.63 6.54
C PHE A 54 -3.46 -8.99 6.72
N ARG A 55 -4.08 -9.97 6.10
CA ARG A 55 -3.66 -11.37 6.18
C ARG A 55 -3.32 -11.89 4.80
N LEU A 56 -2.19 -12.55 4.71
CA LEU A 56 -1.79 -13.25 3.50
C LEU A 56 -2.52 -14.58 3.38
N ARG A 57 -2.58 -15.12 2.18
CA ARG A 57 -3.25 -16.41 1.96
C ARG A 57 -2.56 -17.56 2.68
N ASN A 58 -1.28 -17.41 3.02
CA ASN A 58 -0.57 -18.41 3.81
C ASN A 58 -0.84 -18.30 5.31
N GLY A 59 -1.65 -17.32 5.74
CA GLY A 59 -2.00 -17.12 7.13
C GLY A 59 -1.20 -16.06 7.87
N ASP A 60 -0.14 -15.55 7.28
CA ASP A 60 0.67 -14.50 7.90
C ASP A 60 -0.11 -13.20 8.00
N ARG A 61 0.15 -12.47 9.09
CA ARG A 61 -0.51 -11.19 9.37
C ARG A 61 0.51 -10.07 9.36
N ILE A 62 0.14 -8.96 8.74
CA ILE A 62 0.99 -7.77 8.66
C ILE A 62 0.15 -6.55 9.04
N ARG A 63 0.77 -5.61 9.77
CA ARG A 63 0.14 -4.34 10.12
C ARG A 63 0.99 -3.21 9.59
N GLU A 64 0.33 -2.27 8.90
CA GLU A 64 1.01 -1.13 8.28
C GLU A 64 0.25 0.15 8.55
N LYS A 65 0.98 1.23 8.84
CA LYS A 65 0.41 2.53 9.14
C LYS A 65 0.62 3.47 7.96
N LEU A 66 -0.44 4.14 7.55
CA LEU A 66 -0.37 5.12 6.46
C LEU A 66 0.31 6.39 6.94
N LEU A 67 1.41 6.76 6.31
CA LEU A 67 2.19 7.94 6.66
C LEU A 67 1.95 9.09 5.71
N GLY A 68 1.69 8.81 4.43
CA GLY A 68 1.48 9.83 3.43
C GLY A 68 0.73 9.29 2.24
N LEU A 69 -0.11 10.15 1.66
CA LEU A 69 -0.89 9.80 0.48
C LEU A 69 -1.03 11.05 -0.37
N SER A 70 -0.54 10.98 -1.60
CA SER A 70 -0.66 12.09 -2.54
C SER A 70 -1.27 11.59 -3.85
N ASP A 71 -2.50 12.04 -4.12
CA ASP A 71 -3.16 11.71 -5.38
C ASP A 71 -2.50 12.40 -6.56
N TYR A 72 -2.00 13.60 -6.34
CA TYR A 72 -1.34 14.36 -7.39
C TYR A 72 -0.06 13.65 -7.85
N ASP A 73 0.75 13.19 -6.90
CA ASP A 73 2.01 12.53 -7.20
C ASP A 73 1.85 11.02 -7.38
N MET A 74 0.66 10.48 -7.14
CA MET A 74 0.38 9.04 -7.13
C MET A 74 1.38 8.30 -6.24
N LEU A 75 1.47 8.76 -5.00
CA LEU A 75 2.46 8.30 -4.04
C LEU A 75 1.80 7.93 -2.73
N CYS A 76 2.20 6.78 -2.19
CA CYS A 76 1.72 6.29 -0.90
C CYS A 76 2.92 5.84 -0.08
N THR A 77 3.02 6.36 1.14
CA THR A 77 4.09 5.99 2.07
C THR A 77 3.47 5.37 3.29
N TYR A 78 4.03 4.25 3.73
CA TYR A 78 3.53 3.54 4.89
C TYR A 78 4.68 2.94 5.68
N SER A 79 4.39 2.67 6.95
CA SER A 79 5.35 2.08 7.89
C SER A 79 4.87 0.69 8.27
N ILE A 80 5.75 -0.29 8.25
CA ILE A 80 5.43 -1.64 8.71
C ILE A 80 5.59 -1.65 10.22
N LEU A 81 4.48 -1.86 10.93
CA LEU A 81 4.47 -1.91 12.39
C LEU A 81 4.78 -3.32 12.90
N GLU A 82 4.32 -4.33 12.17
CA GLU A 82 4.39 -5.71 12.61
C GLU A 82 4.38 -6.64 11.40
N SER A 83 5.29 -7.61 11.38
CA SER A 83 5.30 -8.63 10.34
C SER A 83 5.92 -9.90 10.89
N PRO A 84 5.62 -11.07 10.29
CA PRO A 84 6.18 -12.34 10.77
C PRO A 84 7.70 -12.44 10.59
N MET A 85 8.28 -11.60 9.74
CA MET A 85 9.73 -11.59 9.55
C MET A 85 10.48 -10.75 10.59
N GLY A 86 9.77 -10.24 11.59
CA GLY A 86 10.37 -9.41 12.64
C GLY A 86 10.80 -8.03 12.16
N VAL A 87 10.31 -7.59 11.01
CA VAL A 87 10.64 -6.27 10.48
C VAL A 87 9.73 -5.25 11.16
N GLU A 88 10.34 -4.29 11.83
CA GLU A 88 9.63 -3.22 12.53
C GLU A 88 10.17 -1.87 12.07
N ASN A 89 9.36 -0.84 12.17
CA ASN A 89 9.75 0.53 11.85
C ASN A 89 10.33 0.66 10.44
N TYR A 90 9.81 -0.15 9.54
CA TYR A 90 10.22 -0.16 8.15
C TYR A 90 9.30 0.76 7.36
N VAL A 91 9.87 1.69 6.63
CA VAL A 91 9.10 2.64 5.82
C VAL A 91 9.22 2.27 4.35
N ALA A 92 8.09 2.14 3.69
CA ALA A 92 8.03 1.84 2.28
C ALA A 92 7.27 2.94 1.55
N THR A 93 7.70 3.24 0.34
CA THR A 93 7.04 4.21 -0.52
C THR A 93 6.69 3.53 -1.84
N LEU A 94 5.42 3.65 -2.23
CA LEU A 94 4.94 3.19 -3.52
C LEU A 94 4.59 4.41 -4.35
N ARG A 95 5.17 4.50 -5.55
CA ARG A 95 4.91 5.60 -6.46
C ARG A 95 4.64 5.07 -7.86
N LEU A 96 3.58 5.59 -8.48
CA LEU A 96 3.31 5.31 -9.88
C LEU A 96 3.85 6.45 -10.73
N THR A 97 4.61 6.08 -11.76
CA THR A 97 5.18 7.06 -12.69
C THR A 97 4.55 6.85 -14.05
N PRO A 98 3.98 7.91 -14.65
CA PRO A 98 3.40 7.78 -15.98
C PRO A 98 4.47 7.41 -17.02
N VAL A 99 4.09 6.53 -17.93
CA VAL A 99 4.90 6.21 -19.11
C VAL A 99 4.30 6.97 -20.27
N THR A 100 5.06 7.90 -20.84
CA THR A 100 4.54 8.81 -21.85
C THR A 100 4.71 8.30 -23.27
N ASP A 101 5.63 7.38 -23.48
CA ASP A 101 5.85 6.82 -24.81
C ASP A 101 4.85 5.72 -25.10
N GLY A 102 4.30 5.68 -26.27
CA GLY A 102 3.40 4.62 -26.69
C GLY A 102 2.00 4.72 -26.16
N ASP A 103 1.63 5.85 -25.66
CA ASP A 103 0.23 6.03 -25.19
C ASP A 103 -0.73 6.36 -26.32
#